data_e6a7b202c7fabf6f467bb4db039dba5f
#
_entry.id   e6a7b202c7fabf6f467bb4db039dba5f
#
_cell.length_a   1.000
_cell.length_b   1.000
_cell.length_c   1.000
_cell.angle_alpha   90.00
_cell.angle_beta   90.00
_cell.angle_gamma   90.00
#
_symmetry.space_group_name_H-M   'P 1'
#
loop_
_entity.id
_entity.type
_entity.pdbx_description
1 polymer ?
#
loop_
_entity_poly.entity_id
_entity_poly.type
_entity_poly.pdbx_seq_one_letter_code
_entity_poly.pdbx_strand_id
1 'polypeptide(L)'
;MKPAVKKPAASKPAMKEPIRVAVLEGDPLRFVGFRALFGSQPEFRVRSSTVPMILKALDDDVVLMTSSRGAAFYSAMSALKAVRPSVRIIVTGPGGNDEDILRAIAAGAKGYIPEDASPAEFRQAIRLVHGGEVWAPRRVLANFIERVTASAATRQTKPRDGQMLSRRQRQVLGLLAVGSSNREIAKDLGLTERTVKAHVAGLLRKIGAPNRIALSVHPLTHTLLATGR
;
A
#
# COMPACT_ATOMS: atom_id res chain seq x y z
N MET A 1 -25.12 -38.15 42.15
CA MET A 1 -24.20 -38.22 40.98
C MET A 1 -24.46 -36.99 40.11
N LYS A 2 -23.54 -36.01 40.14
CA LYS A 2 -23.64 -34.80 39.30
C LYS A 2 -22.90 -35.06 37.96
N PRO A 3 -23.44 -34.72 36.81
CA PRO A 3 -22.71 -34.91 35.55
C PRO A 3 -21.59 -33.89 35.40
N ALA A 4 -20.42 -34.38 34.99
CA ALA A 4 -19.24 -33.59 34.72
C ALA A 4 -19.43 -32.71 33.49
N VAL A 5 -19.31 -31.40 33.67
CA VAL A 5 -19.32 -30.40 32.58
C VAL A 5 -18.00 -30.52 31.80
N LYS A 6 -18.09 -31.01 30.56
CA LYS A 6 -16.96 -31.02 29.61
C LYS A 6 -16.57 -29.55 29.29
N LYS A 7 -15.36 -29.14 29.69
CA LYS A 7 -14.74 -27.89 29.22
C LYS A 7 -14.64 -27.91 27.67
N PRO A 8 -15.06 -26.85 26.98
CA PRO A 8 -14.84 -26.75 25.54
C PRO A 8 -13.34 -26.67 25.27
N ALA A 9 -12.86 -27.48 24.31
CA ALA A 9 -11.50 -27.48 23.84
C ALA A 9 -11.17 -26.08 23.30
N ALA A 10 -10.07 -25.50 23.78
CA ALA A 10 -9.57 -24.22 23.28
C ALA A 10 -9.29 -24.36 21.77
N SER A 11 -10.05 -23.62 20.97
CA SER A 11 -9.82 -23.53 19.54
C SER A 11 -8.44 -22.93 19.31
N LYS A 12 -7.56 -23.67 18.61
CA LYS A 12 -6.29 -23.15 18.13
C LYS A 12 -6.54 -21.83 17.39
N PRO A 13 -5.80 -20.75 17.68
CA PRO A 13 -5.94 -19.51 16.92
C PRO A 13 -5.68 -19.83 15.44
N ALA A 14 -6.61 -19.46 14.59
CA ALA A 14 -6.49 -19.59 13.14
C ALA A 14 -5.17 -18.90 12.73
N MET A 15 -4.20 -19.67 12.25
CA MET A 15 -2.93 -19.13 11.77
C MET A 15 -3.27 -18.20 10.60
N LYS A 16 -3.01 -16.89 10.76
CA LYS A 16 -3.10 -15.95 9.66
C LYS A 16 -2.23 -16.43 8.51
N GLU A 17 -2.76 -16.42 7.30
CA GLU A 17 -1.95 -16.73 6.12
C GLU A 17 -0.70 -15.85 6.08
N PRO A 18 0.48 -16.42 5.79
CA PRO A 18 1.72 -15.66 5.74
C PRO A 18 1.69 -14.62 4.62
N ILE A 19 2.25 -13.45 4.90
CA ILE A 19 2.42 -12.37 3.92
C ILE A 19 3.43 -12.83 2.86
N ARG A 20 3.01 -12.89 1.60
CA ARG A 20 3.87 -13.30 0.49
C ARG A 20 4.60 -12.09 -0.07
N VAL A 21 5.93 -12.12 0.05
CA VAL A 21 6.82 -11.03 -0.33
C VAL A 21 7.67 -11.47 -1.52
N ALA A 22 7.46 -10.84 -2.67
CA ALA A 22 8.33 -10.99 -3.83
C ALA A 22 9.43 -9.93 -3.80
N VAL A 23 10.68 -10.35 -3.91
CA VAL A 23 11.84 -9.45 -3.96
C VAL A 23 12.34 -9.36 -5.39
N LEU A 24 12.25 -8.18 -5.98
CA LEU A 24 12.84 -7.83 -7.27
C LEU A 24 14.27 -7.34 -7.06
N GLU A 25 15.20 -8.27 -7.02
CA GLU A 25 16.61 -8.01 -6.82
C GLU A 25 17.42 -8.84 -7.83
N GLY A 26 18.30 -8.16 -8.56
CA GLY A 26 19.19 -8.81 -9.54
C GLY A 26 20.46 -9.38 -8.92
N ASP A 27 20.82 -8.97 -7.72
CA ASP A 27 22.00 -9.45 -6.99
C ASP A 27 21.63 -10.59 -6.03
N PRO A 28 22.15 -11.83 -6.25
CA PRO A 28 21.90 -12.96 -5.38
C PRO A 28 22.31 -12.73 -3.93
N LEU A 29 23.42 -12.03 -3.67
CA LEU A 29 23.89 -11.76 -2.31
C LEU A 29 22.94 -10.83 -1.56
N ARG A 30 22.43 -9.80 -2.23
CA ARG A 30 21.40 -8.91 -1.67
C ARG A 30 20.13 -9.70 -1.36
N PHE A 31 19.71 -10.61 -2.24
CA PHE A 31 18.55 -11.44 -1.96
C PHE A 31 18.75 -12.31 -0.71
N VAL A 32 19.95 -12.90 -0.51
CA VAL A 32 20.27 -13.64 0.70
C VAL A 32 20.15 -12.74 1.94
N GLY A 33 20.64 -11.49 1.85
CA GLY A 33 20.47 -10.48 2.89
C GLY A 33 19.00 -10.21 3.20
N PHE A 34 18.19 -9.95 2.18
CA PHE A 34 16.74 -9.75 2.36
C PHE A 34 16.07 -10.96 3.02
N ARG A 35 16.38 -12.17 2.56
CA ARG A 35 15.84 -13.38 3.17
C ARG A 35 16.21 -13.51 4.66
N ALA A 36 17.43 -13.12 5.04
CA ALA A 36 17.90 -13.13 6.42
C ALA A 36 17.15 -12.12 7.31
N LEU A 37 16.69 -10.97 6.77
CA LEU A 37 15.89 -9.97 7.52
C LEU A 37 14.58 -10.55 8.07
N PHE A 38 14.01 -11.51 7.37
CA PHE A 38 12.75 -12.15 7.77
C PHE A 38 12.99 -13.36 8.69
N GLY A 39 14.22 -13.92 8.65
CA GLY A 39 14.63 -15.05 9.49
C GLY A 39 13.65 -16.23 9.39
N SER A 40 13.44 -16.90 10.52
CA SER A 40 12.46 -17.99 10.67
C SER A 40 11.06 -17.50 11.05
N GLN A 41 10.69 -16.25 10.73
CA GLN A 41 9.38 -15.72 11.06
C GLN A 41 8.30 -16.35 10.17
N PRO A 42 7.39 -17.18 10.71
CA PRO A 42 6.40 -17.90 9.93
C PRO A 42 5.35 -16.97 9.29
N GLU A 43 5.33 -15.72 9.71
CA GLU A 43 4.45 -14.67 9.22
C GLU A 43 4.80 -14.23 7.78
N PHE A 44 6.03 -14.49 7.30
CA PHE A 44 6.48 -14.05 5.99
C PHE A 44 6.91 -15.22 5.10
N ARG A 45 6.52 -15.17 3.84
CA ARG A 45 7.05 -16.03 2.76
C ARG A 45 7.76 -15.15 1.74
N VAL A 46 9.08 -15.24 1.72
CA VAL A 46 9.94 -14.40 0.87
C VAL A 46 10.47 -15.21 -0.30
N ARG A 47 10.32 -14.70 -1.51
CA ARG A 47 10.87 -15.31 -2.71
C ARG A 47 11.57 -14.28 -3.60
N SER A 48 12.62 -14.70 -4.31
CA SER A 48 13.17 -13.93 -5.41
C SER A 48 12.21 -13.97 -6.59
N SER A 49 12.11 -12.89 -7.32
CA SER A 49 11.24 -12.80 -8.48
C SER A 49 11.77 -11.83 -9.53
N THR A 50 11.21 -11.91 -10.72
CA THR A 50 11.43 -10.96 -11.81
C THR A 50 10.12 -10.29 -12.21
N VAL A 51 10.19 -9.15 -12.89
CA VAL A 51 8.97 -8.46 -13.37
C VAL A 51 8.03 -9.40 -14.14
N PRO A 52 8.49 -10.19 -15.12
CA PRO A 52 7.62 -11.14 -15.82
C PRO A 52 6.98 -12.19 -14.90
N MET A 53 7.70 -12.65 -13.89
CA MET A 53 7.16 -13.63 -12.92
C MET A 53 6.06 -13.01 -12.07
N ILE A 54 6.23 -11.76 -11.59
CA ILE A 54 5.22 -11.07 -10.80
C ILE A 54 3.97 -10.75 -11.64
N LEU A 55 4.15 -10.45 -12.92
CA LEU A 55 3.02 -10.22 -13.83
C LEU A 55 2.19 -11.48 -14.08
N LYS A 56 2.82 -12.66 -14.03
CA LYS A 56 2.15 -13.98 -14.19
C LYS A 56 1.57 -14.50 -12.88
N ALA A 57 2.34 -14.41 -11.80
CA ALA A 57 1.95 -14.89 -10.47
C ALA A 57 1.17 -13.80 -9.73
N LEU A 58 -0.16 -13.92 -9.69
CA LEU A 58 -1.05 -12.91 -9.10
C LEU A 58 -1.19 -13.02 -7.56
N ASP A 59 -0.34 -13.79 -6.92
CA ASP A 59 -0.49 -14.19 -5.52
C ASP A 59 0.41 -13.44 -4.52
N ASP A 60 1.38 -12.63 -4.98
CA ASP A 60 2.19 -11.83 -4.05
C ASP A 60 1.39 -10.68 -3.42
N ASP A 61 1.55 -10.51 -2.12
CA ASP A 61 0.89 -9.46 -1.34
C ASP A 61 1.69 -8.15 -1.36
N VAL A 62 3.02 -8.25 -1.31
CA VAL A 62 3.95 -7.13 -1.31
C VAL A 62 5.12 -7.42 -2.26
N VAL A 63 5.53 -6.43 -3.01
CA VAL A 63 6.72 -6.48 -3.88
C VAL A 63 7.77 -5.52 -3.33
N LEU A 64 8.94 -6.04 -2.98
CA LEU A 64 10.12 -5.25 -2.66
C LEU A 64 10.92 -5.01 -3.94
N MET A 65 11.24 -3.74 -4.21
CA MET A 65 12.06 -3.34 -5.35
C MET A 65 13.24 -2.51 -4.86
N THR A 66 14.46 -2.92 -5.21
CA THR A 66 15.64 -2.11 -4.92
C THR A 66 15.71 -0.93 -5.90
N SER A 67 15.86 0.27 -5.34
CA SER A 67 15.96 1.50 -6.12
C SER A 67 17.22 1.48 -6.99
N SER A 68 17.04 1.44 -8.29
CA SER A 68 18.06 1.81 -9.26
C SER A 68 17.69 3.18 -9.84
N ARG A 69 18.62 4.14 -9.80
CA ARG A 69 18.40 5.52 -10.27
C ARG A 69 18.30 5.58 -11.81
N GLY A 70 17.30 4.90 -12.38
CA GLY A 70 17.14 4.88 -13.83
C GLY A 70 15.70 4.87 -14.28
N ALA A 71 15.46 5.35 -15.50
CA ALA A 71 14.12 5.35 -16.10
C ALA A 71 13.51 3.93 -16.16
N ALA A 72 14.34 2.90 -16.34
CA ALA A 72 13.90 1.50 -16.35
C ALA A 72 13.23 1.05 -15.05
N PHE A 73 13.71 1.54 -13.89
CA PHE A 73 13.11 1.24 -12.59
C PHE A 73 11.68 1.77 -12.49
N TYR A 74 11.47 3.04 -12.81
CA TYR A 74 10.14 3.65 -12.77
C TYR A 74 9.20 3.08 -13.83
N SER A 75 9.74 2.73 -15.00
CA SER A 75 8.99 2.05 -16.06
C SER A 75 8.50 0.67 -15.61
N ALA A 76 9.35 -0.11 -14.95
CA ALA A 76 8.98 -1.42 -14.39
C ALA A 76 7.90 -1.28 -13.32
N MET A 77 8.02 -0.30 -12.43
CA MET A 77 7.02 -0.02 -11.40
C MET A 77 5.69 0.40 -12.01
N SER A 78 5.71 1.27 -13.02
CA SER A 78 4.51 1.71 -13.75
C SER A 78 3.85 0.55 -14.48
N ALA A 79 4.62 -0.34 -15.11
CA ALA A 79 4.10 -1.54 -15.78
C ALA A 79 3.43 -2.49 -14.78
N LEU A 80 4.06 -2.73 -13.63
CA LEU A 80 3.47 -3.53 -12.57
C LEU A 80 2.15 -2.94 -12.07
N LYS A 81 2.09 -1.63 -11.90
CA LYS A 81 0.88 -0.92 -11.48
C LYS A 81 -0.23 -0.93 -12.53
N ALA A 82 0.12 -0.84 -13.81
CA ALA A 82 -0.85 -0.90 -14.90
C ALA A 82 -1.55 -2.26 -14.97
N VAL A 83 -0.78 -3.35 -14.82
CA VAL A 83 -1.31 -4.72 -14.88
C VAL A 83 -1.94 -5.14 -13.55
N ARG A 84 -1.36 -4.74 -12.44
CA ARG A 84 -1.83 -5.05 -11.08
C ARG A 84 -2.00 -3.78 -10.24
N PRO A 85 -3.09 -3.03 -10.40
CA PRO A 85 -3.33 -1.79 -9.63
C PRO A 85 -3.32 -1.98 -8.11
N SER A 86 -3.68 -3.18 -7.65
CA SER A 86 -3.71 -3.55 -6.23
C SER A 86 -2.34 -3.95 -5.67
N VAL A 87 -1.31 -4.15 -6.51
CA VAL A 87 0.02 -4.55 -6.04
C VAL A 87 0.59 -3.50 -5.09
N ARG A 88 1.16 -3.95 -3.97
CA ARG A 88 1.79 -3.10 -2.97
C ARG A 88 3.29 -3.14 -3.17
N ILE A 89 3.84 -2.04 -3.65
CA ILE A 89 5.26 -1.92 -3.93
C ILE A 89 5.91 -1.16 -2.79
N ILE A 90 6.97 -1.72 -2.22
CA ILE A 90 7.89 -1.05 -1.31
C ILE A 90 9.22 -0.91 -2.05
N VAL A 91 9.78 0.28 -2.05
CA VAL A 91 11.09 0.57 -2.61
C VAL A 91 12.12 0.56 -1.49
N THR A 92 13.26 -0.09 -1.70
CA THR A 92 14.43 0.00 -0.83
C THR A 92 15.53 0.74 -1.55
N GLY A 93 16.26 1.59 -0.84
CA GLY A 93 17.34 2.37 -1.46
C GLY A 93 18.14 3.18 -0.45
N PRO A 94 19.12 3.97 -0.92
CA PRO A 94 19.94 4.80 -0.04
C PRO A 94 19.07 5.70 0.85
N GLY A 95 19.44 5.81 2.13
CA GLY A 95 18.79 6.71 3.06
C GLY A 95 19.10 8.18 2.74
N GLY A 96 18.23 9.07 3.19
CA GLY A 96 18.53 10.51 3.27
C GLY A 96 18.09 11.40 2.12
N ASN A 97 17.74 10.88 0.95
CA ASN A 97 17.26 11.72 -0.16
C ASN A 97 15.73 11.73 -0.25
N ASP A 98 15.10 12.79 0.29
CA ASP A 98 13.65 12.97 0.26
C ASP A 98 13.08 13.01 -1.17
N GLU A 99 13.84 13.50 -2.16
CA GLU A 99 13.38 13.58 -3.55
C GLU A 99 13.26 12.19 -4.19
N ASP A 100 14.17 11.25 -3.91
CA ASP A 100 14.07 9.87 -4.41
C ASP A 100 12.87 9.15 -3.76
N ILE A 101 12.66 9.36 -2.46
CA ILE A 101 11.49 8.85 -1.74
C ILE A 101 10.21 9.42 -2.35
N LEU A 102 10.18 10.73 -2.57
CA LEU A 102 9.04 11.44 -3.16
C LEU A 102 8.71 10.90 -4.55
N ARG A 103 9.73 10.69 -5.39
CA ARG A 103 9.56 10.11 -6.73
C ARG A 103 9.00 8.69 -6.67
N ALA A 104 9.49 7.84 -5.76
CA ALA A 104 8.98 6.49 -5.59
C ALA A 104 7.49 6.50 -5.18
N ILE A 105 7.12 7.33 -4.20
CA ILE A 105 5.73 7.47 -3.76
C ILE A 105 4.83 8.04 -4.88
N ALA A 106 5.31 9.07 -5.60
CA ALA A 106 4.59 9.66 -6.72
C ALA A 106 4.36 8.64 -7.86
N ALA A 107 5.34 7.76 -8.10
CA ALA A 107 5.22 6.67 -9.08
C ALA A 107 4.33 5.50 -8.60
N GLY A 108 3.81 5.56 -7.37
CA GLY A 108 2.83 4.60 -6.85
C GLY A 108 3.37 3.59 -5.85
N ALA A 109 4.60 3.75 -5.34
CA ALA A 109 5.07 2.96 -4.22
C ALA A 109 4.18 3.19 -2.99
N LYS A 110 4.02 2.15 -2.18
CA LYS A 110 3.32 2.20 -0.89
C LYS A 110 4.28 2.40 0.28
N GLY A 111 5.57 2.23 0.03
CA GLY A 111 6.57 2.45 1.05
C GLY A 111 7.95 2.68 0.47
N TYR A 112 8.78 3.33 1.26
CA TYR A 112 10.20 3.45 1.04
C TYR A 112 10.93 3.06 2.33
N ILE A 113 11.89 2.16 2.22
CA ILE A 113 12.70 1.69 3.34
C ILE A 113 14.16 1.98 3.01
N PRO A 114 14.89 2.72 3.85
CA PRO A 114 16.35 2.88 3.70
C PRO A 114 17.07 1.54 3.77
N GLU A 115 18.17 1.38 3.04
CA GLU A 115 18.96 0.13 3.04
C GLU A 115 19.62 -0.16 4.39
N ASP A 116 19.83 0.86 5.20
CA ASP A 116 20.37 0.79 6.56
C ASP A 116 19.29 0.58 7.64
N ALA A 117 18.01 0.44 7.25
CA ALA A 117 16.94 0.18 8.19
C ALA A 117 17.11 -1.18 8.89
N SER A 118 16.72 -1.22 10.15
CA SER A 118 16.77 -2.45 10.95
C SER A 118 15.83 -3.54 10.44
N PRO A 119 16.12 -4.82 10.72
CA PRO A 119 15.21 -5.92 10.41
C PRO A 119 13.80 -5.74 10.99
N ALA A 120 13.69 -5.08 12.13
CA ALA A 120 12.39 -4.79 12.76
C ALA A 120 11.57 -3.78 11.92
N GLU A 121 12.22 -2.72 11.44
CA GLU A 121 11.59 -1.71 10.58
C GLU A 121 11.15 -2.30 9.25
N PHE A 122 11.97 -3.15 8.61
CA PHE A 122 11.57 -3.88 7.39
C PHE A 122 10.30 -4.67 7.60
N ARG A 123 10.24 -5.49 8.67
CA ARG A 123 9.04 -6.29 8.99
C ARG A 123 7.83 -5.40 9.29
N GLN A 124 8.01 -4.33 10.04
CA GLN A 124 6.93 -3.38 10.35
C GLN A 124 6.39 -2.71 9.10
N ALA A 125 7.27 -2.21 8.23
CA ALA A 125 6.90 -1.58 6.98
C ALA A 125 6.05 -2.52 6.10
N ILE A 126 6.46 -3.79 5.98
CA ILE A 126 5.71 -4.78 5.20
C ILE A 126 4.33 -5.04 5.80
N ARG A 127 4.21 -5.17 7.13
CA ARG A 127 2.90 -5.35 7.80
C ARG A 127 1.98 -4.18 7.52
N LEU A 128 2.45 -2.96 7.69
CA LEU A 128 1.65 -1.74 7.48
C LEU A 128 1.24 -1.60 6.02
N VAL A 129 2.19 -1.79 5.10
CA VAL A 129 1.90 -1.73 3.66
C VAL A 129 0.95 -2.86 3.24
N HIS A 130 1.11 -4.08 3.78
CA HIS A 130 0.16 -5.16 3.59
C HIS A 130 -1.22 -4.81 4.18
N GLY A 131 -1.29 -4.05 5.25
CA GLY A 131 -2.51 -3.46 5.81
C GLY A 131 -3.17 -2.42 4.90
N GLY A 132 -2.43 -1.86 3.94
CA GLY A 132 -2.89 -0.82 3.02
C GLY A 132 -2.44 0.59 3.42
N GLU A 133 -1.59 0.69 4.44
CA GLU A 133 -0.99 1.94 4.90
C GLU A 133 0.20 2.33 4.01
N VAL A 134 0.76 3.51 4.27
CA VAL A 134 1.95 4.00 3.57
C VAL A 134 3.09 4.11 4.57
N TRP A 135 4.26 3.58 4.19
CA TRP A 135 5.47 3.65 4.97
C TRP A 135 6.47 4.62 4.32
N ALA A 136 6.55 5.83 4.86
CA ALA A 136 7.54 6.84 4.44
C ALA A 136 7.72 7.87 5.55
N PRO A 137 8.84 8.62 5.57
CA PRO A 137 9.05 9.70 6.53
C PRO A 137 7.93 10.76 6.44
N ARG A 138 7.45 11.21 7.59
CA ARG A 138 6.32 12.18 7.65
C ARG A 138 6.59 13.45 6.85
N ARG A 139 7.84 13.97 6.89
CA ARG A 139 8.22 15.15 6.11
C ARG A 139 8.05 14.96 4.60
N VAL A 140 8.38 13.74 4.09
CA VAL A 140 8.22 13.43 2.67
C VAL A 140 6.74 13.35 2.29
N LEU A 141 5.92 12.77 3.16
CA LEU A 141 4.48 12.70 2.94
C LEU A 141 3.84 14.09 2.97
N ALA A 142 4.27 14.99 3.87
CA ALA A 142 3.82 16.38 3.91
C ALA A 142 4.17 17.10 2.59
N ASN A 143 5.44 17.03 2.15
CA ASN A 143 5.88 17.61 0.88
C ASN A 143 5.11 17.04 -0.32
N PHE A 144 4.79 15.73 -0.31
CA PHE A 144 4.00 15.11 -1.36
C PHE A 144 2.58 15.70 -1.41
N ILE A 145 1.95 15.86 -0.26
CA ILE A 145 0.61 16.46 -0.13
C ILE A 145 0.62 17.88 -0.67
N GLU A 146 1.58 18.71 -0.25
CA GLU A 146 1.71 20.09 -0.73
C GLU A 146 1.88 20.17 -2.24
N ARG A 147 2.75 19.35 -2.83
CA ARG A 147 2.95 19.32 -4.29
C ARG A 147 1.71 18.87 -5.06
N VAL A 148 0.98 17.88 -4.55
CA VAL A 148 -0.25 17.39 -5.17
C VAL A 148 -1.37 18.44 -5.07
N THR A 149 -1.52 19.10 -3.93
CA THR A 149 -2.52 20.16 -3.73
C THR A 149 -2.21 21.40 -4.58
N ALA A 150 -0.93 21.83 -4.65
CA ALA A 150 -0.52 22.92 -5.54
C ALA A 150 -0.78 22.59 -7.02
N SER A 151 -0.47 21.35 -7.44
CA SER A 151 -0.74 20.90 -8.82
C SER A 151 -2.24 20.78 -9.12
N ALA A 152 -3.05 20.45 -8.13
CA ALA A 152 -4.51 20.39 -8.27
C ALA A 152 -5.15 21.79 -8.40
N ALA A 153 -4.59 22.77 -7.71
CA ALA A 153 -5.03 24.17 -7.83
C ALA A 153 -4.76 24.76 -9.24
N THR A 154 -3.67 24.28 -9.88
CA THR A 154 -3.30 24.73 -11.24
C THR A 154 -3.99 23.94 -12.35
N ARG A 155 -4.43 22.72 -12.07
CA ARG A 155 -5.22 21.90 -12.99
C ARG A 155 -6.69 21.94 -12.59
N GLN A 156 -7.43 22.87 -13.14
CA GLN A 156 -8.89 22.73 -13.28
C GLN A 156 -9.17 21.56 -14.25
N THR A 157 -8.97 20.33 -13.79
CA THR A 157 -9.45 19.17 -14.51
C THR A 157 -10.94 19.08 -14.27
N LYS A 158 -11.74 19.51 -15.28
CA LYS A 158 -13.15 19.16 -15.36
C LYS A 158 -13.30 17.66 -15.05
N PRO A 159 -14.25 17.26 -14.20
CA PRO A 159 -14.57 15.84 -14.03
C PRO A 159 -14.84 15.25 -15.42
N ARG A 160 -14.20 14.12 -15.74
CA ARG A 160 -14.60 13.36 -16.93
C ARG A 160 -16.05 12.95 -16.71
N ASP A 161 -16.95 13.53 -17.50
CA ASP A 161 -18.37 13.20 -17.52
C ASP A 161 -18.54 11.67 -17.60
N GLY A 162 -19.27 11.10 -16.66
CA GLY A 162 -19.72 9.71 -16.71
C GLY A 162 -19.33 8.78 -15.54
N GLN A 163 -18.51 9.20 -14.59
CA GLN A 163 -18.11 8.30 -13.49
C GLN A 163 -18.60 8.78 -12.10
N MET A 164 -19.90 8.74 -11.87
CA MET A 164 -20.45 9.05 -10.54
C MET A 164 -19.98 8.01 -9.52
N LEU A 165 -19.34 8.47 -8.42
CA LEU A 165 -19.00 7.61 -7.29
C LEU A 165 -20.27 7.07 -6.65
N SER A 166 -20.29 5.77 -6.31
CA SER A 166 -21.37 5.21 -5.52
C SER A 166 -21.43 5.86 -4.14
N ARG A 167 -22.59 5.81 -3.47
CA ARG A 167 -22.74 6.31 -2.09
C ARG A 167 -21.64 5.73 -1.18
N ARG A 168 -21.34 4.45 -1.32
CA ARG A 168 -20.34 3.76 -0.51
C ARG A 168 -18.92 4.22 -0.83
N GLN A 169 -18.62 4.42 -2.10
CA GLN A 169 -17.32 4.98 -2.51
C GLN A 169 -17.09 6.40 -1.97
N ARG A 170 -18.13 7.23 -1.93
CA ARG A 170 -18.04 8.57 -1.31
C ARG A 170 -17.76 8.50 0.18
N GLN A 171 -18.42 7.61 0.92
CA GLN A 171 -18.17 7.41 2.35
C GLN A 171 -16.72 6.96 2.62
N VAL A 172 -16.24 5.97 1.87
CA VAL A 172 -14.85 5.50 1.98
C VAL A 172 -13.87 6.62 1.62
N LEU A 173 -14.14 7.40 0.58
CA LEU A 173 -13.28 8.52 0.17
C LEU A 173 -13.22 9.61 1.23
N GLY A 174 -14.33 9.94 1.88
CA GLY A 174 -14.38 10.91 2.97
C GLY A 174 -13.52 10.49 4.17
N LEU A 175 -13.60 9.22 4.58
CA LEU A 175 -12.77 8.70 5.67
C LEU A 175 -11.28 8.60 5.29
N LEU A 176 -10.98 8.34 4.02
CA LEU A 176 -9.60 8.41 3.51
C LEU A 176 -9.02 9.82 3.60
N ALA A 177 -9.82 10.84 3.36
CA ALA A 177 -9.41 12.25 3.41
C ALA A 177 -8.94 12.67 4.80
N VAL A 178 -9.58 12.15 5.85
CA VAL A 178 -9.18 12.42 7.24
C VAL A 178 -8.10 11.45 7.75
N GLY A 179 -7.53 10.61 6.85
CA GLY A 179 -6.39 9.76 7.16
C GLY A 179 -6.71 8.40 7.78
N SER A 180 -7.99 8.01 7.86
CA SER A 180 -8.40 6.74 8.48
C SER A 180 -7.78 5.53 7.79
N SER A 181 -7.26 4.57 8.56
CA SER A 181 -6.78 3.28 8.07
C SER A 181 -7.92 2.40 7.53
N ASN A 182 -7.61 1.34 6.78
CA ASN A 182 -8.65 0.43 6.29
C ASN A 182 -9.42 -0.25 7.43
N ARG A 183 -8.76 -0.48 8.56
CA ARG A 183 -9.36 -1.08 9.76
C ARG A 183 -10.35 -0.13 10.41
N GLU A 184 -10.00 1.14 10.54
CA GLU A 184 -10.90 2.18 11.08
C GLU A 184 -12.10 2.39 10.15
N ILE A 185 -11.87 2.52 8.85
CA ILE A 185 -12.93 2.63 7.84
C ILE A 185 -13.87 1.43 7.89
N ALA A 186 -13.31 0.23 8.05
CA ALA A 186 -14.10 -1.00 8.16
C ALA A 186 -15.01 -0.96 9.39
N LYS A 187 -14.47 -0.53 10.54
CA LYS A 187 -15.21 -0.37 11.80
C LYS A 187 -16.31 0.67 11.66
N ASP A 188 -16.00 1.85 11.16
CA ASP A 188 -16.93 2.99 11.05
C ASP A 188 -18.08 2.73 10.09
N LEU A 189 -17.80 1.96 9.05
CA LEU A 189 -18.78 1.66 8.00
C LEU A 189 -19.46 0.30 8.14
N GLY A 190 -19.14 -0.51 9.16
CA GLY A 190 -19.69 -1.85 9.34
C GLY A 190 -19.28 -2.80 8.21
N LEU A 191 -18.05 -2.71 7.72
CA LEU A 191 -17.51 -3.52 6.64
C LEU A 191 -16.35 -4.41 7.11
N THR A 192 -15.93 -5.34 6.25
CA THR A 192 -14.65 -6.02 6.43
C THR A 192 -13.51 -5.18 5.83
N GLU A 193 -12.29 -5.31 6.35
CA GLU A 193 -11.12 -4.66 5.76
C GLU A 193 -10.92 -5.06 4.29
N ARG A 194 -11.25 -6.29 3.93
CA ARG A 194 -11.24 -6.80 2.55
C ARG A 194 -12.15 -5.97 1.65
N THR A 195 -13.36 -5.68 2.12
CA THR A 195 -14.34 -4.87 1.38
C THR A 195 -13.86 -3.43 1.23
N VAL A 196 -13.27 -2.84 2.28
CA VAL A 196 -12.68 -1.49 2.21
C VAL A 196 -11.54 -1.45 1.20
N LYS A 197 -10.64 -2.46 1.21
CA LYS A 197 -9.55 -2.57 0.21
C LYS A 197 -10.10 -2.61 -1.22
N ALA A 198 -11.18 -3.33 -1.46
CA ALA A 198 -11.84 -3.38 -2.78
C ALA A 198 -12.40 -2.00 -3.20
N HIS A 199 -13.06 -1.29 -2.28
CA HIS A 199 -13.54 0.07 -2.55
C HIS A 199 -12.41 1.05 -2.85
N VAL A 200 -11.31 1.01 -2.09
CA VAL A 200 -10.11 1.84 -2.32
C VAL A 200 -9.50 1.54 -3.70
N ALA A 201 -9.33 0.28 -4.05
CA ALA A 201 -8.83 -0.11 -5.37
C ALA A 201 -9.74 0.38 -6.50
N GLY A 202 -11.06 0.28 -6.33
CA GLY A 202 -12.04 0.82 -7.25
C GLY A 202 -11.96 2.35 -7.40
N LEU A 203 -11.78 3.06 -6.30
CA LEU A 203 -11.60 4.52 -6.28
C LEU A 203 -10.31 4.95 -6.99
N LEU A 204 -9.19 4.28 -6.73
CA LEU A 204 -7.91 4.55 -7.41
C LEU A 204 -8.05 4.46 -8.92
N ARG A 205 -8.68 3.40 -9.44
CA ARG A 205 -8.93 3.24 -10.89
C ARG A 205 -9.87 4.31 -11.44
N LYS A 206 -10.95 4.58 -10.71
CA LYS A 206 -12.04 5.47 -11.17
C LYS A 206 -11.60 6.94 -11.21
N ILE A 207 -10.81 7.34 -10.21
CA ILE A 207 -10.31 8.72 -10.07
C ILE A 207 -8.98 8.89 -10.81
N GLY A 208 -8.29 7.78 -11.16
CA GLY A 208 -6.96 7.83 -11.80
C GLY A 208 -5.86 8.23 -10.82
N ALA A 209 -6.09 8.07 -9.51
CA ALA A 209 -5.09 8.37 -8.50
C ALA A 209 -4.04 7.25 -8.44
N PRO A 210 -2.73 7.58 -8.42
CA PRO A 210 -1.66 6.57 -8.45
C PRO A 210 -1.54 5.78 -7.13
N ASN A 211 -1.96 6.37 -6.02
CA ASN A 211 -1.90 5.75 -4.71
C ASN A 211 -2.94 6.32 -3.75
N ARG A 212 -3.02 5.75 -2.54
CA ARG A 212 -3.95 6.15 -1.48
C ARG A 212 -3.76 7.61 -1.04
N ILE A 213 -2.50 8.09 -0.97
CA ILE A 213 -2.21 9.48 -0.55
C ILE A 213 -2.77 10.44 -1.60
N ALA A 214 -2.44 10.21 -2.88
CA ALA A 214 -3.00 11.01 -3.97
C ALA A 214 -4.53 10.97 -3.98
N LEU A 215 -5.14 9.84 -3.61
CA LEU A 215 -6.58 9.71 -3.49
C LEU A 215 -7.14 10.52 -2.31
N SER A 216 -6.47 10.52 -1.14
CA SER A 216 -6.94 11.24 0.05
C SER A 216 -6.88 12.76 -0.08
N VAL A 217 -5.97 13.27 -0.91
CA VAL A 217 -5.82 14.73 -1.18
C VAL A 217 -6.44 15.17 -2.50
N HIS A 218 -7.16 14.28 -3.18
CA HIS A 218 -7.78 14.62 -4.47
C HIS A 218 -8.87 15.68 -4.31
N PRO A 219 -9.02 16.65 -5.24
CA PRO A 219 -10.02 17.73 -5.14
C PRO A 219 -11.45 17.27 -4.87
N LEU A 220 -11.87 16.12 -5.43
CA LEU A 220 -13.18 15.51 -5.12
C LEU A 220 -13.36 15.17 -3.65
N THR A 221 -12.28 14.89 -2.91
CA THR A 221 -12.31 14.61 -1.48
C THR A 221 -12.64 15.85 -0.68
N HIS A 222 -12.04 16.99 -1.03
CA HIS A 222 -12.33 18.28 -0.40
C HIS A 222 -13.76 18.74 -0.67
N THR A 223 -14.28 18.55 -1.88
CA THR A 223 -15.68 18.87 -2.21
C THR A 223 -16.65 18.02 -1.40
N LEU A 224 -16.37 16.74 -1.19
CA LEU A 224 -17.22 15.85 -0.37
C LEU A 224 -17.22 16.22 1.12
N LEU A 225 -16.10 16.72 1.64
CA LEU A 225 -16.01 17.20 3.03
C LEU A 225 -16.75 18.53 3.22
N ALA A 226 -16.75 19.39 2.20
CA ALA A 226 -17.45 20.69 2.23
C ALA A 226 -18.98 20.56 2.10
N THR A 227 -19.48 19.55 1.38
CA THR A 227 -20.91 19.31 1.14
C THR A 227 -21.57 18.36 2.16
N GLY A 228 -20.81 17.80 3.09
CA GLY A 228 -21.25 16.84 4.11
C GLY A 228 -21.68 17.47 5.44
N ARG A 229 -22.11 18.73 5.46
CA ARG A 229 -22.82 19.35 6.60
C ARG A 229 -24.31 19.37 6.39
#